data_7db1faa82d4caf7829a2ecbac24839a9
#
_entry.id   7db1faa82d4caf7829a2ecbac24839a9
#
_cell.length_a   1.000
_cell.length_b   1.000
_cell.length_c   1.000
_cell.angle_alpha   90.00
_cell.angle_beta   90.00
_cell.angle_gamma   90.00
#
_symmetry.space_group_name_H-M   'P 1'
#
loop_
_entity.id
_entity.type
_entity.pdbx_description
1 polymer ?
#
loop_
_entity_poly.entity_id
_entity_poly.type
_entity_poly.pdbx_seq_one_letter_code
_entity_poly.pdbx_strand_id
1 'polypeptide(L)'
;VINPTDPDTWPDQDLVFGSEQMDPPAVLEAYRLGLFPMPLDEYGFVGWFSPMERGILPLDGLRVTRSLRKMIKRYRVSVDQDFRGVVQGCADPHREGRWIDTEVTEVYTALHEAGYAHSVEVWNADDVLVGGLYGISVGGLFAGESMFHHPELGRDASKVALVTLVELLRASGPEGRLLDVQWQTDHLASLGVIEVTRADYLDLLEEALTVPPPCWDLPGRG
;
A
#
# COMPACT_ATOMS: atom_id res chain seq x y z
N VAL A 1 -30.09 5.13 -1.18
CA VAL A 1 -29.44 4.11 -0.32
C VAL A 1 -28.11 3.78 -0.98
N ILE A 2 -27.03 3.88 -0.24
CA ILE A 2 -25.68 3.56 -0.73
C ILE A 2 -25.61 2.05 -0.98
N ASN A 3 -25.16 1.67 -2.15
CA ASN A 3 -24.82 0.30 -2.50
C ASN A 3 -23.29 0.21 -2.72
N PRO A 4 -22.55 -0.50 -1.85
CA PRO A 4 -21.09 -0.59 -1.97
C PRO A 4 -20.60 -1.16 -3.34
N THR A 5 -21.42 -1.98 -4.00
CA THR A 5 -21.07 -2.58 -5.29
C THR A 5 -21.50 -1.74 -6.50
N ASP A 6 -22.09 -0.57 -6.28
CA ASP A 6 -22.59 0.31 -7.33
C ASP A 6 -22.05 1.75 -7.09
N PRO A 7 -20.91 2.10 -7.71
CA PRO A 7 -20.28 3.42 -7.53
C PRO A 7 -21.17 4.61 -7.87
N ASP A 8 -22.20 4.45 -8.73
CA ASP A 8 -23.14 5.52 -9.05
C ASP A 8 -24.02 5.91 -7.86
N THR A 9 -24.08 5.08 -6.83
CA THR A 9 -24.83 5.36 -5.58
C THR A 9 -23.96 6.00 -4.50
N TRP A 10 -22.64 6.13 -4.72
CA TRP A 10 -21.73 6.66 -3.73
C TRP A 10 -21.85 8.18 -3.60
N PRO A 11 -21.61 8.73 -2.41
CA PRO A 11 -21.66 10.17 -2.22
C PRO A 11 -20.47 10.89 -2.87
N ASP A 12 -20.67 12.18 -3.19
CA ASP A 12 -19.60 13.07 -3.69
C ASP A 12 -18.68 13.52 -2.53
N GLN A 13 -18.10 12.54 -1.83
CA GLN A 13 -17.12 12.71 -0.74
C GLN A 13 -16.28 11.44 -0.60
N ASP A 14 -15.13 11.53 0.06
CA ASP A 14 -14.19 10.43 0.19
C ASP A 14 -14.75 9.25 1.01
N LEU A 15 -15.43 9.53 2.12
CA LEU A 15 -16.09 8.52 2.95
C LEU A 15 -17.38 8.04 2.27
N VAL A 16 -17.44 6.77 1.90
CA VAL A 16 -18.61 6.19 1.23
C VAL A 16 -19.62 5.68 2.26
N PHE A 17 -19.20 4.86 3.20
CA PHE A 17 -20.06 4.36 4.30
C PHE A 17 -19.22 3.97 5.52
N GLY A 18 -19.88 3.64 6.64
CA GLY A 18 -19.26 3.11 7.84
C GLY A 18 -19.84 1.74 8.22
N SER A 19 -19.02 0.93 8.92
CA SER A 19 -19.42 -0.33 9.53
C SER A 19 -18.86 -0.44 10.94
N GLU A 20 -19.41 -1.37 11.73
CA GLU A 20 -18.93 -1.61 13.11
C GLU A 20 -17.67 -2.50 13.13
N GLN A 21 -17.44 -3.27 12.09
CA GLN A 21 -16.37 -4.25 12.03
C GLN A 21 -15.79 -4.35 10.61
N MET A 22 -14.56 -4.85 10.52
CA MET A 22 -13.96 -5.29 9.28
C MET A 22 -13.42 -6.71 9.46
N ASP A 23 -13.62 -7.55 8.46
CA ASP A 23 -13.04 -8.89 8.40
C ASP A 23 -12.22 -9.06 7.11
N PRO A 24 -11.30 -10.03 7.04
CA PRO A 24 -10.44 -10.18 5.88
C PRO A 24 -11.19 -10.35 4.55
N PRO A 25 -12.28 -11.15 4.43
CA PRO A 25 -13.07 -11.22 3.19
C PRO A 25 -13.70 -9.89 2.78
N ALA A 26 -14.28 -9.14 3.72
CA ALA A 26 -14.89 -7.84 3.45
C ALA A 26 -13.84 -6.81 2.99
N VAL A 27 -12.68 -6.79 3.64
CA VAL A 27 -11.55 -5.94 3.25
C VAL A 27 -11.08 -6.27 1.83
N LEU A 28 -10.88 -7.56 1.52
CA LEU A 28 -10.44 -7.98 0.19
C LEU A 28 -11.45 -7.61 -0.90
N GLU A 29 -12.75 -7.78 -0.63
CA GLU A 29 -13.81 -7.39 -1.57
C GLU A 29 -13.87 -5.88 -1.75
N ALA A 30 -13.69 -5.11 -0.68
CA ALA A 30 -13.65 -3.66 -0.74
C ALA A 30 -12.55 -3.15 -1.69
N TYR A 31 -11.34 -3.72 -1.63
CA TYR A 31 -10.27 -3.35 -2.58
C TYR A 31 -10.64 -3.66 -4.04
N ARG A 32 -11.37 -4.75 -4.30
CA ARG A 32 -11.89 -5.04 -5.66
C ARG A 32 -12.91 -4.03 -6.16
N LEU A 33 -13.60 -3.39 -5.23
CA LEU A 33 -14.60 -2.35 -5.52
C LEU A 33 -14.02 -0.92 -5.54
N GLY A 34 -12.73 -0.76 -5.26
CA GLY A 34 -12.08 0.57 -5.18
C GLY A 34 -12.22 1.26 -3.82
N LEU A 35 -12.67 0.51 -2.81
CA LEU A 35 -12.78 0.97 -1.43
C LEU A 35 -11.60 0.48 -0.60
N PHE A 36 -11.32 1.18 0.50
CA PHE A 36 -10.38 0.72 1.52
C PHE A 36 -10.86 1.11 2.92
N PRO A 37 -10.57 0.32 3.96
CA PRO A 37 -10.98 0.60 5.32
C PRO A 37 -10.01 1.52 6.03
N MET A 38 -10.54 2.35 6.92
CA MET A 38 -9.75 3.09 7.91
C MET A 38 -10.55 3.22 9.21
N PRO A 39 -10.02 2.83 10.38
CA PRO A 39 -10.67 3.03 11.65
C PRO A 39 -10.96 4.51 11.91
N LEU A 40 -12.15 4.80 12.43
CA LEU A 40 -12.61 6.12 12.85
C LEU A 40 -12.68 6.13 14.38
N ASP A 41 -11.54 6.34 15.05
CA ASP A 41 -11.38 6.23 16.51
C ASP A 41 -12.44 7.01 17.32
N GLU A 42 -12.89 8.16 16.81
CA GLU A 42 -13.86 9.01 17.51
C GLU A 42 -15.27 8.37 17.60
N TYR A 43 -15.57 7.42 16.71
CA TYR A 43 -16.92 6.89 16.56
C TYR A 43 -17.03 5.37 16.79
N GLY A 44 -15.90 4.67 16.97
CA GLY A 44 -15.86 3.21 17.09
C GLY A 44 -16.31 2.47 15.81
N PHE A 45 -16.24 3.14 14.66
CA PHE A 45 -16.59 2.58 13.35
C PHE A 45 -15.39 2.49 12.44
N VAL A 46 -15.47 1.59 11.46
CA VAL A 46 -14.58 1.54 10.32
C VAL A 46 -15.19 2.34 9.17
N GLY A 47 -14.49 3.35 8.69
CA GLY A 47 -14.85 4.08 7.48
C GLY A 47 -14.36 3.34 6.24
N TRP A 48 -15.21 3.26 5.21
CA TRP A 48 -14.88 2.74 3.91
C TRP A 48 -14.78 3.90 2.93
N PHE A 49 -13.57 4.10 2.43
CA PHE A 49 -13.21 5.29 1.66
C PHE A 49 -12.98 4.96 0.19
N SER A 50 -13.40 5.86 -0.67
CA SER A 50 -12.96 5.96 -2.06
C SER A 50 -12.77 7.45 -2.38
N PRO A 51 -11.55 7.97 -2.34
CA PRO A 51 -11.27 9.39 -2.56
C PRO A 51 -11.79 9.91 -3.89
N MET A 52 -12.31 11.13 -3.90
CA MET A 52 -12.71 11.82 -5.12
C MET A 52 -11.50 12.06 -6.04
N GLU A 53 -10.35 12.37 -5.41
CA GLU A 53 -9.04 12.44 -6.07
C GLU A 53 -8.16 11.33 -5.50
N ARG A 54 -7.93 10.27 -6.28
CA ARG A 54 -7.17 9.10 -5.86
C ARG A 54 -5.70 9.23 -6.20
N GLY A 55 -4.83 9.07 -5.20
CA GLY A 55 -3.39 9.03 -5.37
C GLY A 55 -2.94 7.70 -5.97
N ILE A 56 -2.27 7.74 -7.11
CA ILE A 56 -1.64 6.57 -7.73
C ILE A 56 -0.18 6.87 -8.08
N LEU A 57 0.67 5.86 -8.08
CA LEU A 57 2.04 5.97 -8.56
C LEU A 57 2.18 5.23 -9.89
N PRO A 58 2.24 5.95 -11.04
CA PRO A 58 2.59 5.32 -12.30
C PRO A 58 3.95 4.60 -12.19
N LEU A 59 4.02 3.35 -12.62
CA LEU A 59 5.23 2.54 -12.42
C LEU A 59 6.46 3.13 -13.12
N ASP A 60 6.29 3.91 -14.17
CA ASP A 60 7.34 4.65 -14.88
C ASP A 60 7.56 6.07 -14.32
N GLY A 61 6.65 6.54 -13.43
CA GLY A 61 6.67 7.88 -12.82
C GLY A 61 7.56 8.01 -11.58
N LEU A 62 8.05 6.91 -11.00
CA LEU A 62 8.84 6.94 -9.76
C LEU A 62 10.13 7.75 -9.91
N ARG A 63 10.28 8.78 -9.09
CA ARG A 63 11.45 9.67 -9.08
C ARG A 63 12.54 9.13 -8.15
N VAL A 64 13.60 8.56 -8.73
CA VAL A 64 14.74 8.03 -7.97
C VAL A 64 15.92 9.00 -8.08
N THR A 65 16.22 9.72 -6.98
CA THR A 65 17.33 10.67 -6.92
C THR A 65 18.70 9.95 -6.90
N ARG A 66 19.77 10.69 -7.23
CA ARG A 66 21.14 10.14 -7.13
C ARG A 66 21.49 9.72 -5.69
N SER A 67 20.98 10.45 -4.71
CA SER A 67 21.17 10.11 -3.28
C SER A 67 20.48 8.78 -2.94
N LEU A 68 19.22 8.61 -3.36
CA LEU A 68 18.46 7.38 -3.11
C LEU A 68 19.12 6.15 -3.77
N ARG A 69 19.64 6.28 -5.00
CA ARG A 69 20.41 5.20 -5.66
C ARG A 69 21.63 4.73 -4.87
N LYS A 70 22.27 5.62 -4.09
CA LYS A 70 23.37 5.23 -3.20
C LYS A 70 22.86 4.48 -1.96
N MET A 71 21.66 4.86 -1.46
CA MET A 71 21.07 4.18 -0.30
C MET A 71 20.60 2.77 -0.63
N ILE A 72 20.01 2.54 -1.81
CA ILE A 72 19.61 1.20 -2.29
C ILE A 72 20.75 0.17 -2.18
N LYS A 73 21.99 0.59 -2.42
CA LYS A 73 23.17 -0.30 -2.37
C LYS A 73 23.64 -0.61 -0.93
N ARG A 74 23.11 0.07 0.08
CA ARG A 74 23.54 -0.07 1.49
C ARG A 74 22.66 -1.01 2.30
N TYR A 75 21.48 -1.31 1.77
CA TYR A 75 20.50 -2.11 2.46
C TYR A 75 20.32 -3.47 1.81
N ARG A 76 20.07 -4.48 2.61
CA ARG A 76 19.48 -5.72 2.16
C ARG A 76 17.97 -5.51 2.07
N VAL A 77 17.32 -6.08 1.07
CA VAL A 77 15.86 -6.08 0.95
C VAL A 77 15.36 -7.50 0.89
N SER A 78 14.15 -7.73 1.39
CA SER A 78 13.41 -8.98 1.30
C SER A 78 11.94 -8.70 0.97
N VAL A 79 11.20 -9.75 0.68
CA VAL A 79 9.75 -9.73 0.51
C VAL A 79 9.17 -10.80 1.40
N ASP A 80 8.12 -10.47 2.14
CA ASP A 80 7.36 -11.39 2.98
C ASP A 80 8.19 -12.16 4.04
N GLN A 81 9.36 -11.65 4.40
CA GLN A 81 10.22 -12.28 5.39
C GLN A 81 9.79 -11.94 6.82
N ASP A 82 9.31 -10.73 7.05
CA ASP A 82 8.83 -10.25 8.35
C ASP A 82 7.66 -9.27 8.19
N PHE A 83 6.54 -9.75 7.65
CA PHE A 83 5.34 -8.95 7.44
C PHE A 83 4.88 -8.28 8.74
N ARG A 84 4.84 -9.02 9.85
CA ARG A 84 4.41 -8.48 11.15
C ARG A 84 5.35 -7.39 11.66
N GLY A 85 6.66 -7.55 11.49
CA GLY A 85 7.64 -6.53 11.83
C GLY A 85 7.43 -5.24 11.04
N VAL A 86 7.08 -5.33 9.76
CA VAL A 86 6.75 -4.15 8.94
C VAL A 86 5.47 -3.48 9.43
N VAL A 87 4.39 -4.23 9.67
CA VAL A 87 3.12 -3.67 10.19
C VAL A 87 3.35 -2.99 11.54
N GLN A 88 4.11 -3.60 12.45
CA GLN A 88 4.47 -3.01 13.74
C GLN A 88 5.29 -1.72 13.58
N GLY A 89 6.25 -1.69 12.65
CA GLY A 89 7.01 -0.48 12.33
C GLY A 89 6.13 0.64 11.78
N CYS A 90 5.07 0.31 11.04
CA CYS A 90 4.07 1.25 10.55
C CYS A 90 3.11 1.74 11.66
N ALA A 91 2.84 0.90 12.67
CA ALA A 91 1.94 1.17 13.80
C ALA A 91 2.59 1.98 14.93
N ASP A 92 3.84 2.48 14.78
CA ASP A 92 4.56 3.23 15.81
C ASP A 92 3.69 4.33 16.42
N PRO A 93 3.45 4.33 17.74
CA PRO A 93 2.58 5.28 18.44
C PRO A 93 3.07 6.74 18.37
N HIS A 94 4.33 6.97 18.00
CA HIS A 94 4.88 8.31 17.85
C HIS A 94 4.66 8.93 16.46
N ARG A 95 4.01 8.20 15.55
CA ARG A 95 3.71 8.72 14.21
C ARG A 95 2.39 9.50 14.21
N GLU A 96 2.40 10.67 13.57
CA GLU A 96 1.18 11.43 13.29
C GLU A 96 0.27 10.64 12.32
N GLY A 97 -1.05 10.74 12.52
CA GLY A 97 -2.03 10.04 11.66
C GLY A 97 -2.09 8.52 11.89
N ARG A 98 -1.77 8.05 13.08
CA ARG A 98 -1.85 6.64 13.48
C ARG A 98 -3.26 6.10 13.31
N TRP A 99 -3.41 5.06 12.48
CA TRP A 99 -4.68 4.36 12.27
C TRP A 99 -4.56 2.83 12.40
N ILE A 100 -3.31 2.31 12.49
CA ILE A 100 -3.05 0.88 12.60
C ILE A 100 -3.12 0.48 14.08
N ASP A 101 -4.18 -0.21 14.45
CA ASP A 101 -4.41 -0.80 15.75
C ASP A 101 -4.25 -2.33 15.74
N THR A 102 -4.69 -3.00 16.80
CA THR A 102 -4.62 -4.46 16.91
C THR A 102 -5.52 -5.15 15.89
N GLU A 103 -6.75 -4.66 15.69
CA GLU A 103 -7.70 -5.24 14.74
C GLU A 103 -7.18 -5.14 13.31
N VAL A 104 -6.70 -3.96 12.90
CA VAL A 104 -6.04 -3.77 11.62
C VAL A 104 -4.88 -4.75 11.45
N THR A 105 -4.01 -4.87 12.45
CA THR A 105 -2.86 -5.77 12.40
C THR A 105 -3.28 -7.23 12.21
N GLU A 106 -4.32 -7.69 12.90
CA GLU A 106 -4.83 -9.06 12.80
C GLU A 106 -5.45 -9.32 11.42
N VAL A 107 -6.28 -8.41 10.91
CA VAL A 107 -6.92 -8.52 9.61
C VAL A 107 -5.89 -8.59 8.49
N TYR A 108 -4.92 -7.67 8.47
CA TYR A 108 -3.89 -7.68 7.42
C TYR A 108 -2.91 -8.84 7.53
N THR A 109 -2.66 -9.34 8.76
CA THR A 109 -1.89 -10.58 8.94
C THR A 109 -2.63 -11.78 8.36
N ALA A 110 -3.94 -11.91 8.61
CA ALA A 110 -4.75 -12.97 8.02
C ALA A 110 -4.79 -12.90 6.48
N LEU A 111 -4.86 -11.68 5.92
CA LEU A 111 -4.75 -11.46 4.47
C LEU A 111 -3.37 -11.84 3.92
N HIS A 112 -2.30 -11.60 4.68
CA HIS A 112 -0.95 -12.04 4.32
C HIS A 112 -0.84 -13.58 4.32
N GLU A 113 -1.34 -14.24 5.35
CA GLU A 113 -1.37 -15.71 5.43
C GLU A 113 -2.20 -16.35 4.30
N ALA A 114 -3.21 -15.63 3.79
CA ALA A 114 -4.01 -16.01 2.63
C ALA A 114 -3.37 -15.64 1.27
N GLY A 115 -2.21 -14.96 1.25
CA GLY A 115 -1.48 -14.57 0.04
C GLY A 115 -2.02 -13.33 -0.68
N TYR A 116 -2.75 -12.46 0.04
CA TYR A 116 -3.29 -11.21 -0.51
C TYR A 116 -2.62 -9.95 0.05
N ALA A 117 -1.89 -10.03 1.14
CA ALA A 117 -1.10 -8.92 1.64
C ALA A 117 0.39 -9.26 1.59
N HIS A 118 1.20 -8.31 1.16
CA HIS A 118 2.64 -8.50 0.99
C HIS A 118 3.42 -7.33 1.59
N SER A 119 4.64 -7.62 2.01
CA SER A 119 5.57 -6.62 2.54
C SER A 119 6.89 -6.60 1.78
N VAL A 120 7.53 -5.45 1.80
CA VAL A 120 8.93 -5.28 1.39
C VAL A 120 9.70 -4.76 2.59
N GLU A 121 10.66 -5.54 3.06
CA GLU A 121 11.50 -5.21 4.21
C GLU A 121 12.83 -4.62 3.76
N VAL A 122 13.34 -3.71 4.58
CA VAL A 122 14.66 -3.10 4.39
C VAL A 122 15.48 -3.27 5.66
N TRP A 123 16.63 -3.95 5.51
CA TRP A 123 17.52 -4.36 6.58
C TRP A 123 18.86 -3.63 6.48
N ASN A 124 19.40 -3.21 7.61
CA ASN A 124 20.75 -2.63 7.65
C ASN A 124 21.84 -3.73 7.63
N ALA A 125 23.10 -3.34 7.76
CA ALA A 125 24.22 -4.28 7.75
C ALA A 125 24.28 -5.22 8.97
N ASP A 126 23.57 -4.88 10.04
CA ASP A 126 23.48 -5.68 11.26
C ASP A 126 22.22 -6.56 11.28
N ASP A 127 21.54 -6.74 10.12
CA ASP A 127 20.28 -7.47 9.96
C ASP A 127 19.14 -6.95 10.85
N VAL A 128 19.15 -5.64 11.17
CA VAL A 128 18.06 -4.97 11.84
C VAL A 128 17.05 -4.46 10.80
N LEU A 129 15.76 -4.73 11.02
CA LEU A 129 14.68 -4.18 10.19
C LEU A 129 14.61 -2.66 10.42
N VAL A 130 14.98 -1.86 9.43
CA VAL A 130 15.09 -0.40 9.54
C VAL A 130 14.10 0.37 8.67
N GLY A 131 13.30 -0.34 7.91
CA GLY A 131 12.22 0.23 7.11
C GLY A 131 11.48 -0.83 6.32
N GLY A 132 10.39 -0.42 5.72
CA GLY A 132 9.56 -1.31 4.91
C GLY A 132 8.26 -0.64 4.50
N LEU A 133 7.50 -1.36 3.72
CA LEU A 133 6.11 -1.06 3.36
C LEU A 133 5.30 -2.36 3.32
N TYR A 134 3.99 -2.24 3.46
CA TYR A 134 3.08 -3.34 3.18
C TYR A 134 1.85 -2.84 2.41
N GLY A 135 1.13 -3.77 1.81
CA GLY A 135 -0.08 -3.47 1.07
C GLY A 135 -0.81 -4.72 0.61
N ILE A 136 -1.97 -4.49 -0.01
CA ILE A 136 -2.85 -5.51 -0.57
C ILE A 136 -2.53 -5.71 -2.05
N SER A 137 -2.47 -6.98 -2.48
CA SER A 137 -2.30 -7.37 -3.88
C SER A 137 -3.49 -8.19 -4.37
N VAL A 138 -4.18 -7.69 -5.38
CA VAL A 138 -5.30 -8.38 -6.04
C VAL A 138 -5.17 -8.20 -7.55
N GLY A 139 -4.97 -9.30 -8.27
CA GLY A 139 -4.66 -9.19 -9.69
C GLY A 139 -3.43 -8.31 -9.93
N GLY A 140 -3.53 -7.34 -10.80
CA GLY A 140 -2.49 -6.34 -11.07
C GLY A 140 -2.49 -5.13 -10.12
N LEU A 141 -3.47 -5.02 -9.21
CA LEU A 141 -3.50 -4.00 -8.19
C LEU A 141 -2.49 -4.30 -7.09
N PHE A 142 -1.74 -3.29 -6.67
CA PHE A 142 -1.10 -3.21 -5.35
C PHE A 142 -1.56 -1.93 -4.66
N ALA A 143 -2.33 -2.05 -3.56
CA ALA A 143 -2.72 -0.94 -2.71
C ALA A 143 -1.74 -0.84 -1.54
N GLY A 144 -0.88 0.17 -1.56
CA GLY A 144 0.10 0.44 -0.51
C GLY A 144 -0.57 1.05 0.72
N GLU A 145 -0.53 0.34 1.85
CA GLU A 145 -1.21 0.76 3.07
C GLU A 145 -0.38 1.72 3.90
N SER A 146 0.84 1.37 4.15
CA SER A 146 1.75 2.19 4.94
C SER A 146 3.20 1.82 4.67
N MET A 147 4.07 2.76 4.99
CA MET A 147 5.52 2.54 4.97
C MET A 147 6.19 3.23 6.16
N PHE A 148 7.28 2.67 6.64
CA PHE A 148 8.04 3.24 7.73
C PHE A 148 9.54 3.23 7.46
N HIS A 149 10.28 4.03 8.22
CA HIS A 149 11.72 3.94 8.35
C HIS A 149 12.14 4.30 9.78
N HIS A 150 13.17 3.63 10.28
CA HIS A 150 13.75 3.95 11.57
C HIS A 150 14.47 5.30 11.48
N PRO A 151 14.17 6.28 12.36
CA PRO A 151 14.65 7.65 12.19
C PRO A 151 16.18 7.79 12.19
N GLU A 152 16.89 6.99 12.96
CA GLU A 152 18.36 7.06 13.07
C GLU A 152 19.07 6.05 12.16
N LEU A 153 18.54 4.82 12.04
CA LEU A 153 19.21 3.71 11.37
C LEU A 153 18.73 3.50 9.93
N GLY A 154 17.53 3.99 9.60
CA GLY A 154 16.81 3.66 8.36
C GLY A 154 16.71 4.83 7.38
N ARG A 155 17.75 5.65 7.22
CA ARG A 155 17.71 6.79 6.29
C ARG A 155 17.24 6.35 4.90
N ASP A 156 16.13 6.96 4.43
CA ASP A 156 15.49 6.65 3.13
C ASP A 156 15.03 5.19 2.97
N ALA A 157 14.98 4.38 4.04
CA ALA A 157 14.65 2.95 3.94
C ALA A 157 13.24 2.71 3.38
N SER A 158 12.22 3.51 3.79
CA SER A 158 10.87 3.43 3.20
C SER A 158 10.86 3.70 1.70
N LYS A 159 11.69 4.64 1.22
CA LYS A 159 11.84 4.90 -0.22
C LYS A 159 12.56 3.77 -0.94
N VAL A 160 13.52 3.10 -0.27
CA VAL A 160 14.18 1.90 -0.81
C VAL A 160 13.17 0.77 -0.97
N ALA A 161 12.29 0.56 0.02
CA ALA A 161 11.18 -0.39 -0.08
C ALA A 161 10.27 -0.08 -1.28
N LEU A 162 9.88 1.20 -1.46
CA LEU A 162 9.04 1.62 -2.58
C LEU A 162 9.72 1.40 -3.94
N VAL A 163 11.01 1.71 -4.07
CA VAL A 163 11.77 1.44 -5.30
C VAL A 163 11.78 -0.05 -5.61
N THR A 164 12.02 -0.89 -4.60
CA THR A 164 12.02 -2.36 -4.75
C THR A 164 10.64 -2.87 -5.18
N LEU A 165 9.55 -2.38 -4.57
CA LEU A 165 8.20 -2.73 -4.98
C LEU A 165 7.93 -2.38 -6.45
N VAL A 166 8.26 -1.15 -6.87
CA VAL A 166 8.06 -0.72 -8.27
C VAL A 166 8.88 -1.57 -9.24
N GLU A 167 10.14 -1.90 -8.90
CA GLU A 167 10.98 -2.79 -9.71
C GLU A 167 10.36 -4.19 -9.83
N LEU A 168 9.82 -4.74 -8.74
CA LEU A 168 9.15 -6.03 -8.71
C LEU A 168 7.87 -6.03 -9.58
N LEU A 169 7.02 -5.01 -9.43
CA LEU A 169 5.80 -4.87 -10.23
C LEU A 169 6.13 -4.74 -11.73
N ARG A 170 7.16 -3.97 -12.08
CA ARG A 170 7.64 -3.82 -13.48
C ARG A 170 8.21 -5.11 -14.05
N ALA A 171 8.97 -5.86 -13.26
CA ALA A 171 9.54 -7.15 -13.68
C ALA A 171 8.47 -8.22 -13.93
N SER A 172 7.31 -8.10 -13.28
CA SER A 172 6.16 -8.99 -13.47
C SER A 172 5.25 -8.61 -14.66
N GLY A 173 5.70 -7.69 -15.53
CA GLY A 173 4.92 -7.08 -16.63
C GLY A 173 4.16 -5.84 -16.14
N PRO A 174 4.55 -4.63 -16.59
CA PRO A 174 4.00 -3.37 -16.06
C PRO A 174 2.62 -3.02 -16.62
N GLU A 175 2.20 -3.61 -17.75
CA GLU A 175 0.98 -3.23 -18.44
C GLU A 175 -0.25 -3.61 -17.63
N GLY A 176 -1.18 -2.68 -17.48
CA GLY A 176 -2.43 -2.84 -16.71
C GLY A 176 -2.23 -2.94 -15.20
N ARG A 177 -1.02 -2.75 -14.64
CA ARG A 177 -0.81 -2.76 -13.20
C ARG A 177 -1.06 -1.39 -12.58
N LEU A 178 -1.69 -1.39 -11.41
CA LEU A 178 -2.07 -0.21 -10.66
C LEU A 178 -1.38 -0.21 -9.29
N LEU A 179 -0.56 0.82 -9.02
CA LEU A 179 -0.01 1.07 -7.69
C LEU A 179 -0.79 2.22 -7.06
N ASP A 180 -1.68 1.87 -6.16
CA ASP A 180 -2.57 2.75 -5.42
C ASP A 180 -1.90 3.18 -4.10
N VAL A 181 -1.99 4.45 -3.76
CA VAL A 181 -1.51 5.03 -2.50
C VAL A 181 -2.57 5.86 -1.78
N GLN A 182 -3.82 5.67 -2.14
CA GLN A 182 -5.06 6.26 -1.62
C GLN A 182 -5.10 7.79 -1.77
N TRP A 183 -4.39 8.53 -0.95
CA TRP A 183 -4.27 9.99 -1.02
C TRP A 183 -2.86 10.44 -1.37
N GLN A 184 -2.76 11.49 -2.15
CA GLN A 184 -1.49 12.15 -2.37
C GLN A 184 -1.12 13.00 -1.16
N THR A 185 0.15 12.98 -0.79
CA THR A 185 0.79 13.92 0.14
C THR A 185 1.94 14.61 -0.57
N ASP A 186 2.40 15.74 -0.07
CA ASP A 186 3.58 16.45 -0.64
C ASP A 186 4.78 15.51 -0.77
N HIS A 187 4.98 14.63 0.22
CA HIS A 187 6.03 13.64 0.20
C HIS A 187 5.85 12.65 -0.96
N LEU A 188 4.66 12.09 -1.13
CA LEU A 188 4.35 11.14 -2.20
C LEU A 188 4.38 11.82 -3.59
N ALA A 189 3.90 13.05 -3.71
CA ALA A 189 4.02 13.86 -4.92
C ALA A 189 5.50 14.05 -5.34
N SER A 190 6.39 14.26 -4.35
CA SER A 190 7.83 14.38 -4.62
C SER A 190 8.45 13.08 -5.17
N LEU A 191 7.84 11.93 -4.90
CA LEU A 191 8.23 10.62 -5.39
C LEU A 191 7.63 10.25 -6.75
N GLY A 192 6.66 11.05 -7.24
CA GLY A 192 6.05 10.86 -8.55
C GLY A 192 4.59 10.42 -8.52
N VAL A 193 3.96 10.37 -7.35
CA VAL A 193 2.52 10.14 -7.22
C VAL A 193 1.75 11.26 -7.92
N ILE A 194 0.70 10.89 -8.62
CA ILE A 194 -0.27 11.77 -9.25
C ILE A 194 -1.66 11.50 -8.68
N GLU A 195 -2.57 12.44 -8.86
CA GLU A 195 -3.99 12.26 -8.55
C GLU A 195 -4.77 12.03 -9.84
N VAL A 196 -5.73 11.12 -9.74
CA VAL A 196 -6.72 10.85 -10.79
C VAL A 196 -8.11 10.94 -10.17
N THR A 197 -9.13 11.22 -10.97
CA THR A 197 -10.50 11.22 -10.47
C THR A 197 -10.91 9.81 -10.01
N ARG A 198 -11.89 9.71 -9.09
CA ARG A 198 -12.46 8.42 -8.68
C ARG A 198 -12.91 7.59 -9.89
N ALA A 199 -13.54 8.21 -10.88
CA ALA A 199 -14.01 7.51 -12.08
C ALA A 199 -12.82 6.91 -12.86
N ASP A 200 -11.79 7.71 -13.16
CA ASP A 200 -10.60 7.24 -13.86
C ASP A 200 -9.88 6.12 -13.06
N TYR A 201 -9.85 6.24 -11.71
CA TYR A 201 -9.29 5.21 -10.86
C TYR A 201 -10.05 3.88 -10.96
N LEU A 202 -11.39 3.92 -10.98
CA LEU A 202 -12.22 2.72 -11.08
C LEU A 202 -12.03 2.02 -12.44
N ASP A 203 -11.87 2.78 -13.52
CA ASP A 203 -11.54 2.24 -14.84
C ASP A 203 -10.16 1.54 -14.83
N LEU A 204 -9.15 2.19 -14.23
CA LEU A 204 -7.80 1.59 -14.06
C LEU A 204 -7.83 0.33 -13.18
N LEU A 205 -8.65 0.34 -12.14
CA LEU A 205 -8.83 -0.80 -11.25
C LEU A 205 -9.47 -1.99 -11.97
N GLU A 206 -10.52 -1.75 -12.76
CA GLU A 206 -11.17 -2.79 -13.56
C GLU A 206 -10.16 -3.49 -14.49
N GLU A 207 -9.32 -2.73 -15.17
CA GLU A 207 -8.21 -3.27 -15.97
C GLU A 207 -7.23 -4.07 -15.11
N ALA A 208 -6.76 -3.50 -14.00
CA ALA A 208 -5.77 -4.12 -13.13
C ALA A 208 -6.25 -5.46 -12.54
N LEU A 209 -7.53 -5.59 -12.22
CA LEU A 209 -8.09 -6.83 -11.68
C LEU A 209 -8.06 -7.99 -12.71
N THR A 210 -7.94 -7.70 -14.01
CA THR A 210 -7.79 -8.73 -15.05
C THR A 210 -6.35 -9.21 -15.24
N VAL A 211 -5.37 -8.47 -14.74
CA VAL A 211 -3.95 -8.80 -14.86
C VAL A 211 -3.57 -9.84 -13.79
N PRO A 212 -2.77 -10.87 -14.11
CA PRO A 212 -2.30 -11.82 -13.12
C PRO A 212 -1.53 -11.14 -11.96
N PRO A 213 -1.58 -11.66 -10.73
CA PRO A 213 -0.81 -11.12 -9.62
C PRO A 213 0.69 -11.10 -9.94
N PRO A 214 1.48 -10.19 -9.35
CA PRO A 214 2.91 -10.14 -9.57
C PRO A 214 3.60 -11.37 -8.96
N CYS A 215 4.79 -11.68 -9.47
CA CYS A 215 5.69 -12.62 -8.80
C CYS A 215 6.35 -11.90 -7.61
N TRP A 216 6.19 -12.46 -6.42
CA TRP A 216 6.73 -11.89 -5.18
C TRP A 216 8.16 -12.36 -4.88
N ASP A 217 8.75 -13.12 -5.77
CA ASP A 217 10.18 -13.47 -5.69
C ASP A 217 11.03 -12.29 -6.17
N LEU A 218 11.95 -11.83 -5.33
CA LEU A 218 12.90 -10.81 -5.74
C LEU A 218 13.73 -11.35 -6.90
N PRO A 219 13.81 -10.64 -8.04
CA PRO A 219 14.74 -11.00 -9.09
C PRO A 219 16.14 -11.05 -8.49
N GLY A 220 16.83 -12.19 -8.63
CA GLY A 220 18.10 -12.45 -7.98
C GLY A 220 19.06 -11.27 -8.13
N ARG A 221 19.37 -10.62 -7.03
CA ARG A 221 20.49 -9.70 -6.96
C ARG A 221 21.75 -10.58 -6.88
N GLY A 222 22.27 -10.92 -8.06
CA GLY A 222 23.59 -11.56 -8.21
C GLY A 222 24.72 -10.63 -7.80
#